data_669dad8916f33e2793c70a1d0251b96b
#
_entry.id   669dad8916f33e2793c70a1d0251b96b
#
_cell.length_a   1.000
_cell.length_b   1.000
_cell.length_c   1.000
_cell.angle_alpha   90.00
_cell.angle_beta   90.00
_cell.angle_gamma   90.00
#
_symmetry.space_group_name_H-M   'P 1'
#
loop_
_entity.id
_entity.type
_entity.pdbx_description
1 polymer ?
#
loop_
_entity_poly.entity_id
_entity_poly.type
_entity_poly.pdbx_seq_one_letter_code
_entity_poly.pdbx_strand_id
1 'polypeptide(L)'
;FYSFKIPSSIEQKKGVKTSIWQIHSGKSAPSWMIRFTKNSGLKIENHTAFPPDEKIIIDRKNLFDKWHDVIIKANLSKQMKGSFSLWVNGNKKLKFNGITRQLAAKQDPLHFGIYNTGSKYGDKNMNGKNLGNIIILFDEIRVGDSCKDLKLEDFKYECSALN
;
A
#
# COMPACT_ATOMS: atom_id res chain seq x y z
N PHE A 1 -4.82 -9.80 3.06
CA PHE A 1 -6.10 -9.09 2.94
C PHE A 1 -6.23 -8.06 4.06
N TYR A 2 -6.79 -6.92 3.77
CA TYR A 2 -7.22 -5.93 4.76
C TYR A 2 -8.28 -5.01 4.16
N SER A 3 -9.14 -4.47 5.02
CA SER A 3 -10.06 -3.39 4.68
C SER A 3 -9.59 -2.08 5.30
N PHE A 4 -9.83 -0.97 4.62
CA PHE A 4 -9.54 0.36 5.16
C PHE A 4 -10.57 1.39 4.72
N LYS A 5 -10.68 2.47 5.50
CA LYS A 5 -11.52 3.64 5.17
C LYS A 5 -10.77 4.92 5.53
N ILE A 6 -10.77 5.88 4.63
CA ILE A 6 -10.20 7.21 4.84
C ILE A 6 -11.36 8.21 4.89
N PRO A 7 -11.64 8.84 6.02
CA PRO A 7 -12.65 9.89 6.11
C PRO A 7 -12.27 11.10 5.24
N SER A 8 -13.24 11.74 4.59
CA SER A 8 -13.00 12.96 3.81
C SER A 8 -12.60 14.17 4.67
N SER A 9 -12.87 14.11 5.97
CA SER A 9 -12.49 15.12 6.96
C SER A 9 -11.00 15.20 7.27
N ILE A 10 -10.15 14.34 6.66
CA ILE A 10 -8.72 14.40 6.88
C ILE A 10 -8.12 15.74 6.41
N GLU A 11 -7.22 16.29 7.21
CA GLU A 11 -6.53 17.55 6.94
C GLU A 11 -5.10 17.34 6.45
N GLN A 12 -4.92 16.58 5.36
CA GLN A 12 -3.60 16.36 4.80
C GLN A 12 -3.03 17.66 4.21
N LYS A 13 -1.87 18.10 4.66
CA LYS A 13 -1.19 19.28 4.11
C LYS A 13 -0.61 19.00 2.72
N LYS A 14 -0.50 20.06 1.90
CA LYS A 14 0.13 19.97 0.58
C LYS A 14 1.58 19.48 0.72
N GLY A 15 1.99 18.56 -0.14
CA GLY A 15 3.35 17.97 -0.13
C GLY A 15 3.52 16.77 0.79
N VAL A 16 2.61 16.52 1.73
CA VAL A 16 2.63 15.32 2.56
C VAL A 16 2.20 14.11 1.75
N LYS A 17 3.00 13.04 1.81
CA LYS A 17 2.68 11.73 1.26
C LYS A 17 2.37 10.81 2.43
N THR A 18 1.17 10.26 2.46
CA THR A 18 0.71 9.38 3.53
C THR A 18 0.68 7.93 3.04
N SER A 19 1.53 7.09 3.63
CA SER A 19 1.52 5.66 3.38
C SER A 19 0.63 4.97 4.39
N ILE A 20 -0.16 4.02 3.91
CA ILE A 20 -1.10 3.24 4.71
C ILE A 20 -0.67 1.77 4.85
N TRP A 21 0.20 1.32 3.96
CA TRP A 21 0.73 -0.03 3.94
C TRP A 21 2.09 -0.05 3.25
N GLN A 22 3.00 -0.91 3.75
CA GLN A 22 4.29 -1.11 3.10
C GLN A 22 4.95 -2.43 3.49
N ILE A 23 5.82 -2.93 2.60
CA ILE A 23 6.82 -3.96 2.90
C ILE A 23 8.17 -3.24 3.01
N HIS A 24 8.72 -3.15 4.23
CA HIS A 24 9.88 -2.31 4.49
C HIS A 24 10.86 -2.93 5.46
N SER A 25 12.08 -3.18 5.04
CA SER A 25 13.14 -3.81 5.82
C SER A 25 13.85 -2.91 6.85
N GLY A 26 13.51 -1.63 6.90
CA GLY A 26 14.05 -0.65 7.86
C GLY A 26 15.39 0.01 7.47
N LYS A 27 16.11 -0.52 6.48
CA LYS A 27 17.47 -0.01 6.11
C LYS A 27 17.55 0.64 4.73
N SER A 28 16.53 0.48 3.90
CA SER A 28 16.47 1.02 2.53
C SER A 28 15.08 1.57 2.26
N ALA A 29 14.79 1.99 1.03
CA ALA A 29 13.43 2.23 0.62
C ALA A 29 12.58 0.96 0.80
N PRO A 30 11.25 1.07 1.05
CA PRO A 30 10.37 -0.09 1.07
C PRO A 30 10.43 -0.83 -0.28
N SER A 31 10.22 -2.14 -0.28
CA SER A 31 10.07 -2.88 -1.55
C SER A 31 8.77 -2.44 -2.26
N TRP A 32 7.70 -2.34 -1.50
CA TRP A 32 6.37 -1.94 -1.97
C TRP A 32 5.70 -1.02 -0.96
N MET A 33 4.94 -0.04 -1.46
CA MET A 33 4.25 0.93 -0.61
C MET A 33 2.91 1.33 -1.23
N ILE A 34 1.87 1.43 -0.40
CA ILE A 34 0.58 2.00 -0.80
C ILE A 34 0.44 3.36 -0.11
N ARG A 35 0.25 4.41 -0.90
CA ARG A 35 0.18 5.78 -0.38
C ARG A 35 -0.69 6.72 -1.22
N PHE A 36 -1.04 7.85 -0.63
CA PHE A 36 -1.76 8.94 -1.30
C PHE A 36 -1.18 10.30 -0.89
N THR A 37 -1.54 11.33 -1.65
CA THR A 37 -1.27 12.74 -1.33
C THR A 37 -2.58 13.52 -1.30
N LYS A 38 -2.55 14.77 -0.82
CA LYS A 38 -3.75 15.63 -0.83
C LYS A 38 -4.46 15.68 -2.19
N ASN A 39 -3.73 15.61 -3.28
CA ASN A 39 -4.26 15.79 -4.64
C ASN A 39 -4.25 14.51 -5.49
N SER A 40 -3.75 13.38 -4.97
CA SER A 40 -3.72 12.11 -5.72
C SER A 40 -4.73 11.11 -5.18
N GLY A 41 -5.13 10.16 -6.03
CA GLY A 41 -5.72 8.91 -5.56
C GLY A 41 -4.73 8.05 -4.79
N LEU A 42 -5.17 6.87 -4.36
CA LEU A 42 -4.31 5.88 -3.74
C LEU A 42 -3.44 5.21 -4.80
N LYS A 43 -2.14 5.16 -4.56
CA LYS A 43 -1.15 4.56 -5.45
C LYS A 43 -0.47 3.39 -4.79
N ILE A 44 -0.11 2.37 -5.58
CA ILE A 44 0.91 1.39 -5.25
C ILE A 44 2.23 1.80 -5.90
N GLU A 45 3.31 1.71 -5.15
CA GLU A 45 4.66 1.99 -5.64
C GLU A 45 5.55 0.77 -5.47
N ASN A 46 6.29 0.46 -6.53
CA ASN A 46 7.35 -0.54 -6.56
C ASN A 46 8.70 0.15 -6.52
N HIS A 47 9.43 0.01 -5.42
CA HIS A 47 10.75 0.59 -5.23
C HIS A 47 11.89 -0.41 -5.50
N THR A 48 11.60 -1.58 -6.04
CA THR A 48 12.64 -2.53 -6.48
C THR A 48 13.26 -2.12 -7.82
N ALA A 49 12.59 -1.22 -8.56
CA ALA A 49 13.11 -0.52 -9.74
C ALA A 49 13.50 0.93 -9.40
N PHE A 50 14.33 1.54 -10.23
CA PHE A 50 14.69 2.95 -10.12
C PHE A 50 14.61 3.63 -11.50
N PRO A 51 13.83 4.71 -11.67
CA PRO A 51 12.92 5.28 -10.68
C PRO A 51 11.80 4.30 -10.26
N PRO A 52 11.18 4.48 -9.08
CA PRO A 52 10.09 3.61 -8.65
C PRO A 52 8.92 3.64 -9.64
N ASP A 53 8.40 2.46 -9.98
CA ASP A 53 7.15 2.36 -10.73
C ASP A 53 5.97 2.67 -9.82
N GLU A 54 5.02 3.48 -10.31
CA GLU A 54 3.80 3.80 -9.55
C GLU A 54 2.54 3.60 -10.39
N LYS A 55 1.47 3.16 -9.75
CA LYS A 55 0.16 3.00 -10.38
C LYS A 55 -0.96 3.43 -9.44
N ILE A 56 -1.93 4.21 -9.96
CA ILE A 56 -3.17 4.52 -9.24
C ILE A 56 -4.00 3.24 -9.14
N ILE A 57 -4.39 2.88 -7.92
CA ILE A 57 -5.23 1.70 -7.63
C ILE A 57 -6.65 2.10 -7.21
N ILE A 58 -6.83 3.32 -6.66
CA ILE A 58 -8.12 3.94 -6.40
C ILE A 58 -8.04 5.41 -6.81
N ASP A 59 -8.92 5.85 -7.70
CA ASP A 59 -9.01 7.25 -8.08
C ASP A 59 -9.46 8.10 -6.88
N ARG A 60 -8.95 9.34 -6.81
CA ARG A 60 -9.26 10.25 -5.70
C ARG A 60 -10.76 10.42 -5.43
N LYS A 61 -11.57 10.57 -6.47
CA LYS A 61 -13.03 10.72 -6.36
C LYS A 61 -13.75 9.56 -5.68
N ASN A 62 -13.09 8.39 -5.63
CA ASN A 62 -13.63 7.16 -5.05
C ASN A 62 -12.94 6.74 -3.75
N LEU A 63 -11.93 7.50 -3.26
CA LEU A 63 -11.06 7.08 -2.17
C LEU A 63 -11.66 7.30 -0.77
N PHE A 64 -12.43 8.35 -0.60
CA PHE A 64 -12.88 8.80 0.72
C PHE A 64 -14.25 8.27 1.11
N ASP A 65 -14.50 8.18 2.42
CA ASP A 65 -15.78 7.84 3.08
C ASP A 65 -16.33 6.44 2.75
N LYS A 66 -15.53 5.59 2.11
CA LYS A 66 -15.90 4.24 1.74
C LYS A 66 -14.91 3.24 2.32
N TRP A 67 -15.38 2.05 2.64
CA TRP A 67 -14.53 0.90 2.88
C TRP A 67 -13.97 0.37 1.56
N HIS A 68 -12.71 0.03 1.58
CA HIS A 68 -11.99 -0.57 0.46
C HIS A 68 -11.29 -1.83 0.92
N ASP A 69 -11.53 -2.91 0.22
CA ASP A 69 -10.87 -4.19 0.44
C ASP A 69 -9.64 -4.30 -0.45
N VAL A 70 -8.54 -4.66 0.14
CA VAL A 70 -7.26 -4.86 -0.57
C VAL A 70 -6.80 -6.30 -0.37
N ILE A 71 -6.60 -7.00 -1.47
CA ILE A 71 -6.01 -8.33 -1.49
C ILE A 71 -4.65 -8.22 -2.16
N ILE A 72 -3.62 -8.75 -1.51
CA ILE A 72 -2.26 -8.80 -2.05
C ILE A 72 -1.80 -10.26 -2.04
N LYS A 73 -1.32 -10.72 -3.21
CA LYS A 73 -0.62 -12.00 -3.38
C LYS A 73 0.79 -11.70 -3.83
N ALA A 74 1.78 -12.06 -3.02
CA ALA A 74 3.17 -11.74 -3.30
C ALA A 74 4.09 -12.95 -3.07
N ASN A 75 4.97 -13.19 -4.03
CA ASN A 75 6.18 -13.99 -3.87
C ASN A 75 7.36 -13.03 -3.88
N LEU A 76 7.96 -12.79 -2.70
CA LEU A 76 9.03 -11.81 -2.54
C LEU A 76 10.37 -12.44 -2.90
N SER A 77 11.03 -11.90 -3.93
CA SER A 77 12.31 -12.41 -4.43
C SER A 77 13.25 -11.28 -4.84
N LYS A 78 14.53 -11.45 -4.53
CA LYS A 78 15.63 -10.60 -5.03
C LYS A 78 16.04 -10.96 -6.47
N GLN A 79 15.44 -11.98 -7.05
CA GLN A 79 15.68 -12.47 -8.41
C GLN A 79 14.43 -12.24 -9.27
N MET A 80 14.57 -12.40 -10.59
CA MET A 80 13.49 -12.22 -11.58
C MET A 80 12.32 -13.21 -11.47
N LYS A 81 12.29 -14.06 -10.45
CA LYS A 81 11.25 -15.07 -10.19
C LYS A 81 10.17 -14.63 -9.18
N GLY A 82 10.23 -13.38 -8.73
CA GLY A 82 9.21 -12.82 -7.85
C GLY A 82 7.92 -12.49 -8.59
N SER A 83 6.82 -12.39 -7.85
CA SER A 83 5.53 -11.94 -8.37
C SER A 83 4.79 -11.09 -7.34
N PHE A 84 4.00 -10.13 -7.81
CA PHE A 84 3.17 -9.29 -6.97
C PHE A 84 1.86 -9.00 -7.70
N SER A 85 0.75 -9.33 -7.08
CA SER A 85 -0.59 -9.04 -7.60
C SER A 85 -1.41 -8.33 -6.53
N LEU A 86 -2.22 -7.36 -6.97
CA LEU A 86 -3.05 -6.57 -6.09
C LEU A 86 -4.44 -6.41 -6.67
N TRP A 87 -5.45 -6.58 -5.83
CA TRP A 87 -6.87 -6.35 -6.13
C TRP A 87 -7.41 -5.31 -5.16
N VAL A 88 -8.34 -4.50 -5.64
CA VAL A 88 -9.13 -3.56 -4.83
C VAL A 88 -10.60 -3.83 -5.11
N ASN A 89 -11.36 -4.11 -4.07
CA ASN A 89 -12.80 -4.42 -4.17
C ASN A 89 -13.05 -5.51 -5.23
N GLY A 90 -12.28 -6.58 -5.20
CA GLY A 90 -12.35 -7.71 -6.15
C GLY A 90 -11.75 -7.46 -7.54
N ASN A 91 -11.45 -6.21 -7.90
CA ASN A 91 -10.90 -5.88 -9.21
C ASN A 91 -9.36 -5.90 -9.21
N LYS A 92 -8.75 -6.68 -10.10
CA LYS A 92 -7.29 -6.72 -10.25
C LYS A 92 -6.76 -5.37 -10.73
N LYS A 93 -5.89 -4.75 -9.95
CA LYS A 93 -5.27 -3.46 -10.24
C LYS A 93 -3.83 -3.57 -10.70
N LEU A 94 -3.11 -4.58 -10.22
CA LEU A 94 -1.72 -4.80 -10.58
C LEU A 94 -1.44 -6.30 -10.73
N LYS A 95 -0.63 -6.64 -11.74
CA LYS A 95 0.10 -7.90 -11.85
C LYS A 95 1.52 -7.54 -12.28
N PHE A 96 2.50 -7.98 -11.51
CA PHE A 96 3.92 -7.73 -11.75
C PHE A 96 4.70 -9.05 -11.57
N ASN A 97 5.66 -9.29 -12.46
CA ASN A 97 6.61 -10.39 -12.36
C ASN A 97 8.02 -9.82 -12.49
N GLY A 98 8.92 -10.25 -11.63
CA GLY A 98 10.29 -9.74 -11.62
C GLY A 98 10.89 -9.70 -10.23
N ILE A 99 11.80 -8.77 -9.99
CA ILE A 99 12.37 -8.53 -8.67
C ILE A 99 11.30 -7.84 -7.82
N THR A 100 10.89 -8.47 -6.72
CA THR A 100 9.82 -7.98 -5.83
C THR A 100 10.31 -7.61 -4.45
N ARG A 101 11.61 -7.77 -4.20
CA ARG A 101 12.26 -7.51 -2.91
C ARG A 101 13.50 -6.65 -3.12
N GLN A 102 13.69 -5.62 -2.31
CA GLN A 102 14.90 -4.81 -2.31
C GLN A 102 16.14 -5.68 -2.06
N LEU A 103 17.23 -5.44 -2.81
CA LEU A 103 18.46 -6.22 -2.69
C LEU A 103 19.06 -6.15 -1.28
N ALA A 104 19.01 -4.97 -0.64
CA ALA A 104 19.49 -4.75 0.71
C ALA A 104 18.57 -5.31 1.82
N ALA A 105 17.35 -5.75 1.49
CA ALA A 105 16.41 -6.26 2.47
C ALA A 105 16.89 -7.57 3.10
N LYS A 106 16.92 -7.64 4.42
CA LYS A 106 17.20 -8.86 5.19
C LYS A 106 15.93 -9.61 5.55
N GLN A 107 14.83 -8.89 5.72
CA GLN A 107 13.50 -9.39 6.07
C GLN A 107 12.45 -8.52 5.37
N ASP A 108 11.21 -8.95 5.38
CA ASP A 108 10.09 -8.26 4.71
C ASP A 108 8.91 -8.04 5.66
N PRO A 109 9.09 -7.25 6.74
CA PRO A 109 7.98 -6.96 7.63
C PRO A 109 6.89 -6.17 6.91
N LEU A 110 5.64 -6.56 7.20
CA LEU A 110 4.46 -5.83 6.76
C LEU A 110 4.15 -4.73 7.76
N HIS A 111 3.96 -3.53 7.28
CA HIS A 111 3.57 -2.40 8.09
C HIS A 111 2.21 -1.88 7.65
N PHE A 112 1.31 -1.72 8.61
CA PHE A 112 0.01 -1.08 8.46
C PHE A 112 -0.04 0.16 9.34
N GLY A 113 -0.80 1.17 8.93
CA GLY A 113 -0.97 2.38 9.71
C GLY A 113 -0.60 3.63 8.91
N ILE A 114 -0.29 4.71 9.61
CA ILE A 114 0.01 6.01 9.00
C ILE A 114 1.49 6.29 9.08
N TYR A 115 2.13 6.39 7.92
CA TYR A 115 3.50 6.86 7.79
C TYR A 115 3.55 8.06 6.84
N ASN A 116 3.85 9.23 7.38
CA ASN A 116 3.94 10.46 6.60
C ASN A 116 5.38 10.72 6.15
N THR A 117 5.59 10.76 4.84
CA THR A 117 6.83 11.22 4.21
C THR A 117 6.58 12.58 3.56
N GLY A 118 7.56 13.43 3.53
CA GLY A 118 7.42 14.79 2.99
C GLY A 118 7.99 15.83 3.95
N SER A 119 7.79 15.65 5.25
CA SER A 119 8.42 16.50 6.26
C SER A 119 9.94 16.33 6.35
N LYS A 120 10.48 15.17 5.89
CA LYS A 120 11.89 14.80 6.02
C LYS A 120 12.68 14.86 4.71
N TYR A 121 12.02 14.75 3.55
CA TYR A 121 12.71 14.57 2.26
C TYR A 121 12.33 15.54 1.15
N GLY A 122 11.36 16.41 1.34
CA GLY A 122 10.86 17.21 0.23
C GLY A 122 10.64 18.69 0.49
N ASP A 123 10.41 19.08 1.72
CA ASP A 123 10.19 20.48 2.04
C ASP A 123 10.81 20.79 3.41
N LYS A 124 11.94 21.49 3.40
CA LYS A 124 12.63 22.00 4.61
C LYS A 124 11.69 22.83 5.49
N ASN A 125 10.62 23.38 4.91
CA ASN A 125 9.61 24.15 5.60
C ASN A 125 8.59 23.32 6.38
N MET A 126 8.55 22.00 6.19
CA MET A 126 7.60 21.07 6.88
C MET A 126 8.21 20.42 8.12
N ASN A 127 9.50 20.66 8.41
CA ASN A 127 10.17 20.07 9.59
C ASN A 127 9.55 20.67 10.87
N GLY A 128 8.91 19.83 11.67
CA GLY A 128 8.26 20.23 12.93
C GLY A 128 6.90 20.92 12.79
N LYS A 129 6.34 21.08 11.58
CA LYS A 129 5.01 21.65 11.39
C LYS A 129 3.93 20.61 11.53
N ASN A 130 2.76 21.04 11.98
CA ASN A 130 1.57 20.23 12.04
C ASN A 130 1.23 19.69 10.63
N LEU A 131 1.23 18.35 10.48
CA LEU A 131 0.91 17.67 9.22
C LEU A 131 -0.59 17.61 8.92
N GLY A 132 -1.41 18.09 9.86
CA GLY A 132 -2.85 17.98 9.85
C GLY A 132 -3.33 16.70 10.57
N ASN A 133 -4.63 16.63 10.79
CA ASN A 133 -5.26 15.47 11.40
C ASN A 133 -5.55 14.42 10.31
N ILE A 134 -4.87 13.30 10.38
CA ILE A 134 -5.07 12.19 9.46
C ILE A 134 -5.55 10.99 10.26
N ILE A 135 -6.75 10.54 9.95
CA ILE A 135 -7.36 9.34 10.54
C ILE A 135 -7.57 8.34 9.42
N ILE A 136 -7.18 7.09 9.65
CA ILE A 136 -7.45 5.97 8.75
C ILE A 136 -7.97 4.83 9.60
N LEU A 137 -9.09 4.28 9.20
CA LEU A 137 -9.69 3.11 9.84
C LEU A 137 -9.20 1.87 9.11
N PHE A 138 -8.80 0.87 9.86
CA PHE A 138 -8.43 -0.45 9.35
C PHE A 138 -9.34 -1.50 9.98
N ASP A 139 -9.67 -2.50 9.18
CA ASP A 139 -10.42 -3.67 9.62
C ASP A 139 -9.93 -4.91 8.89
N GLU A 140 -10.19 -6.09 9.45
CA GLU A 140 -9.98 -7.39 8.82
C GLU A 140 -8.57 -7.63 8.29
N ILE A 141 -7.55 -7.23 9.05
CA ILE A 141 -6.15 -7.50 8.66
C ILE A 141 -5.88 -9.00 8.82
N ARG A 142 -5.72 -9.70 7.69
CA ARG A 142 -5.46 -11.14 7.62
C ARG A 142 -4.21 -11.42 6.80
N VAL A 143 -3.33 -12.26 7.29
CA VAL A 143 -2.11 -12.73 6.61
C VAL A 143 -2.12 -14.25 6.62
N GLY A 144 -1.75 -14.86 5.51
CA GLY A 144 -1.71 -16.32 5.36
C GLY A 144 -0.87 -16.71 4.16
N ASP A 145 -0.48 -17.97 4.10
CA ASP A 145 0.34 -18.54 3.03
C ASP A 145 -0.51 -18.94 1.81
N SER A 146 -1.80 -19.07 2.02
CA SER A 146 -2.77 -19.42 0.97
C SER A 146 -4.03 -18.54 1.03
N CYS A 147 -4.77 -18.52 -0.06
CA CYS A 147 -6.05 -17.82 -0.10
C CYS A 147 -7.07 -18.36 0.89
N LYS A 148 -7.02 -19.66 1.18
CA LYS A 148 -7.92 -20.31 2.16
C LYS A 148 -7.69 -19.81 3.57
N ASP A 149 -6.42 -19.53 3.93
CA ASP A 149 -6.08 -19.02 5.26
C ASP A 149 -6.69 -17.65 5.51
N LEU A 150 -6.96 -16.90 4.45
CA LEU A 150 -7.55 -15.57 4.53
C LEU A 150 -9.06 -15.58 4.71
N LYS A 151 -9.74 -16.74 4.54
CA LYS A 151 -11.21 -16.88 4.63
C LYS A 151 -11.93 -15.77 3.86
N LEU A 152 -11.55 -15.58 2.59
CA LEU A 152 -12.04 -14.48 1.75
C LEU A 152 -13.50 -14.62 1.37
N GLU A 153 -14.07 -15.83 1.50
CA GLU A 153 -15.50 -16.11 1.32
C GLU A 153 -16.38 -15.33 2.29
N ASP A 154 -15.89 -15.00 3.49
CA ASP A 154 -16.58 -14.15 4.46
C ASP A 154 -16.88 -12.75 3.86
N PHE A 155 -16.08 -12.32 2.87
CA PHE A 155 -16.17 -11.04 2.14
C PHE A 155 -16.68 -11.21 0.71
N LYS A 156 -17.25 -12.38 0.37
CA LYS A 156 -17.76 -12.71 -0.97
C LYS A 156 -16.69 -12.70 -2.08
N TYR A 157 -15.43 -12.97 -1.73
CA TYR A 157 -14.34 -13.15 -2.69
C TYR A 157 -14.02 -14.64 -2.84
N GLU A 158 -13.96 -15.10 -4.08
CA GLU A 158 -13.56 -16.47 -4.40
C GLU A 158 -12.07 -16.54 -4.71
N CYS A 159 -11.37 -17.51 -4.12
CA CYS A 159 -9.95 -17.74 -4.38
C CYS A 159 -9.66 -18.04 -5.86
N SER A 160 -10.57 -18.67 -6.57
CA SER A 160 -10.49 -18.95 -8.00
C SER A 160 -10.38 -17.69 -8.85
N ALA A 161 -11.03 -16.59 -8.44
CA ALA A 161 -11.00 -15.30 -9.13
C ALA A 161 -9.71 -14.51 -8.93
N LEU A 162 -8.81 -14.96 -8.04
CA LEU A 162 -7.56 -14.29 -7.68
C LEU A 162 -6.31 -14.89 -8.37
N ASN A 163 -6.49 -15.61 -9.47
CA ASN A 163 -5.39 -16.20 -10.25
C ASN A 163 -4.93 -15.32 -11.42
#